data_9464c95bb2addac3b0aab099fbdc42ca
#
_entry.id   9464c95bb2addac3b0aab099fbdc42ca
#
_cell.length_a   1.000
_cell.length_b   1.000
_cell.length_c   1.000
_cell.angle_alpha   90.00
_cell.angle_beta   90.00
_cell.angle_gamma   90.00
#
_symmetry.space_group_name_H-M   'P 1'
#
loop_
_entity.id
_entity.type
_entity.pdbx_description
1 polymer ?
#
loop_
_entity_poly.entity_id
_entity_poly.type
_entity_poly.pdbx_seq_one_letter_code
_entity_poly.pdbx_strand_id
1 'polypeptide(L)'
;MDALKEKFIETAKPMAAEIKQLIKEHGDVKLGEYTVAQVYQGMKGMVGLVTETSKLDPEDGIRFRGYSIPELREKLPKAPGGTEPLPEGIFYLMLVGELPTEEDVHNVSNNWARSDIVHKHDLDVLHKIHSYPCP
;
A
#
# COMPACT_ATOMS: atom_id res chain seq x y z
N MET A 1 12.88 6.59 -11.00
CA MET A 1 12.24 5.24 -10.96
C MET A 1 13.20 4.16 -10.47
N ASP A 2 14.49 4.33 -10.69
CA ASP A 2 15.45 3.27 -10.42
C ASP A 2 15.67 3.00 -8.91
N ALA A 3 15.85 4.02 -8.09
CA ALA A 3 16.09 3.86 -6.65
C ALA A 3 14.91 3.17 -5.92
N LEU A 4 13.67 3.59 -6.16
CA LEU A 4 12.49 2.94 -5.59
C LEU A 4 12.35 1.49 -6.06
N LYS A 5 12.60 1.24 -7.36
CA LYS A 5 12.55 -0.10 -7.94
C LYS A 5 13.64 -1.00 -7.36
N GLU A 6 14.84 -0.49 -7.21
CA GLU A 6 15.96 -1.22 -6.61
C GLU A 6 15.64 -1.59 -5.16
N LYS A 7 15.16 -0.63 -4.37
CA LYS A 7 14.78 -0.86 -2.98
C LYS A 7 13.63 -1.86 -2.84
N PHE A 8 12.62 -1.76 -3.70
CA PHE A 8 11.54 -2.75 -3.77
C PHE A 8 12.05 -4.16 -4.10
N ILE A 9 12.99 -4.29 -5.04
CA ILE A 9 13.57 -5.57 -5.40
C ILE A 9 14.39 -6.17 -4.26
N GLU A 10 15.12 -5.34 -3.50
CA GLU A 10 15.89 -5.78 -2.33
C GLU A 10 14.99 -6.42 -1.25
N THR A 11 13.80 -5.86 -1.04
CA THR A 11 12.85 -6.38 -0.05
C THR A 11 12.00 -7.54 -0.58
N ALA A 12 11.51 -7.43 -1.81
CA ALA A 12 10.58 -8.40 -2.39
C ALA A 12 11.22 -9.75 -2.75
N LYS A 13 12.49 -9.76 -3.19
CA LYS A 13 13.16 -11.03 -3.57
C LYS A 13 13.38 -11.97 -2.39
N PRO A 14 13.95 -11.54 -1.26
CA PRO A 14 14.09 -12.40 -0.08
C PRO A 14 12.73 -12.91 0.43
N MET A 15 11.76 -12.02 0.57
CA MET A 15 10.40 -12.36 1.00
C MET A 15 9.75 -13.42 0.09
N ALA A 16 9.87 -13.26 -1.23
CA ALA A 16 9.34 -14.25 -2.17
C ALA A 16 10.04 -15.62 -2.05
N ALA A 17 11.32 -15.64 -1.71
CA ALA A 17 12.07 -16.89 -1.48
C ALA A 17 11.62 -17.55 -0.16
N GLU A 18 11.46 -16.79 0.92
CA GLU A 18 10.96 -17.28 2.21
C GLU A 18 9.54 -17.85 2.10
N ILE A 19 8.63 -17.16 1.38
CA ILE A 19 7.26 -17.65 1.16
C ILE A 19 7.29 -18.97 0.36
N LYS A 20 8.13 -19.08 -0.67
CA LYS A 20 8.28 -20.32 -1.43
C LYS A 20 8.78 -21.47 -0.55
N GLN A 21 9.73 -21.20 0.32
CA GLN A 21 10.25 -22.18 1.26
C GLN A 21 9.17 -22.59 2.26
N LEU A 22 8.47 -21.63 2.86
CA LEU A 22 7.36 -21.88 3.78
C LEU A 22 6.28 -22.77 3.17
N ILE A 23 5.88 -22.49 1.93
CA ILE A 23 4.90 -23.30 1.19
C ILE A 23 5.44 -24.71 0.96
N LYS A 24 6.72 -24.85 0.63
CA LYS A 24 7.35 -26.17 0.39
C LYS A 24 7.41 -27.02 1.68
N GLU A 25 7.67 -26.40 2.82
CA GLU A 25 7.85 -27.09 4.10
C GLU A 25 6.53 -27.33 4.84
N HIS A 26 5.57 -26.41 4.68
CA HIS A 26 4.34 -26.37 5.49
C HIS A 26 3.06 -26.22 4.67
N GLY A 27 3.14 -26.34 3.35
CA GLY A 27 1.97 -26.13 2.47
C GLY A 27 0.77 -27.04 2.73
N ASP A 28 1.00 -28.21 3.29
CA ASP A 28 -0.06 -29.20 3.61
C ASP A 28 -0.64 -29.02 5.04
N VAL A 29 -0.15 -28.05 5.81
CA VAL A 29 -0.66 -27.77 7.14
C VAL A 29 -2.07 -27.19 7.06
N LYS A 30 -3.03 -27.82 7.71
CA LYS A 30 -4.41 -27.34 7.78
C LYS A 30 -4.51 -26.13 8.70
N LEU A 31 -4.99 -25.01 8.19
CA LEU A 31 -5.19 -23.77 8.95
C LEU A 31 -6.55 -23.70 9.65
N GLY A 32 -7.53 -24.54 9.25
CA GLY A 32 -8.85 -24.56 9.84
C GLY A 32 -9.85 -25.35 9.02
N GLU A 33 -11.07 -25.42 9.52
CA GLU A 33 -12.23 -25.97 8.82
C GLU A 33 -13.28 -24.87 8.68
N TYR A 34 -14.06 -24.92 7.59
CA TYR A 34 -15.06 -23.90 7.29
C TYR A 34 -16.44 -24.53 7.15
N THR A 35 -17.46 -23.81 7.58
CA THR A 35 -18.85 -24.22 7.47
C THR A 35 -19.53 -23.60 6.25
N VAL A 36 -20.60 -24.23 5.78
CA VAL A 36 -21.46 -23.71 4.71
C VAL A 36 -21.99 -22.30 5.07
N ALA A 37 -22.36 -22.11 6.34
CA ALA A 37 -22.84 -20.80 6.80
C ALA A 37 -21.78 -19.70 6.65
N GLN A 38 -20.52 -19.98 6.98
CA GLN A 38 -19.43 -19.01 6.81
C GLN A 38 -19.22 -18.61 5.35
N VAL A 39 -19.31 -19.57 4.43
CA VAL A 39 -19.20 -19.31 2.99
C VAL A 39 -20.31 -18.37 2.51
N TYR A 40 -21.58 -18.67 2.87
CA TYR A 40 -22.73 -17.84 2.49
C TYR A 40 -22.76 -16.47 3.19
N GLN A 41 -22.14 -16.33 4.36
CA GLN A 41 -22.04 -15.08 5.12
C GLN A 41 -20.83 -14.21 4.72
N GLY A 42 -20.28 -14.40 3.54
CA GLY A 42 -19.17 -13.59 3.04
C GLY A 42 -17.83 -13.93 3.68
N MET A 43 -17.57 -15.21 3.93
CA MET A 43 -16.29 -15.72 4.45
C MET A 43 -15.95 -15.19 5.87
N LYS A 44 -16.95 -14.90 6.67
CA LYS A 44 -16.78 -14.35 8.02
C LYS A 44 -15.93 -15.28 8.90
N GLY A 45 -14.82 -14.75 9.42
CA GLY A 45 -13.90 -15.48 10.30
C GLY A 45 -13.07 -16.56 9.59
N MET A 46 -13.06 -16.60 8.26
CA MET A 46 -12.17 -17.48 7.50
C MET A 46 -10.78 -16.86 7.35
N VAL A 47 -9.74 -17.66 7.63
CA VAL A 47 -8.34 -17.26 7.35
C VAL A 47 -8.05 -17.58 5.89
N GLY A 48 -8.22 -16.61 5.00
CA GLY A 48 -8.09 -16.82 3.57
C GLY A 48 -7.01 -15.93 2.90
N LEU A 49 -6.38 -15.03 3.66
CA LEU A 49 -5.41 -14.10 3.11
C LEU A 49 -4.36 -13.72 4.15
N VAL A 50 -3.10 -13.71 3.71
CA VAL A 50 -2.00 -13.07 4.43
C VAL A 50 -1.72 -11.73 3.76
N THR A 51 -1.74 -10.65 4.54
CA THR A 51 -1.40 -9.31 4.07
C THR A 51 -0.44 -8.66 5.05
N GLU A 52 0.60 -8.02 4.52
CA GLU A 52 1.60 -7.29 5.29
C GLU A 52 1.48 -5.78 5.13
N THR A 53 0.66 -5.33 4.18
CA THR A 53 0.53 -3.91 3.86
C THR A 53 -0.36 -3.16 4.82
N SER A 54 -1.50 -3.76 5.21
CA SER A 54 -2.44 -3.12 6.14
C SER A 54 -3.20 -4.14 6.97
N LYS A 55 -3.57 -3.73 8.17
CA LYS A 55 -4.43 -4.50 9.06
C LYS A 55 -5.50 -3.56 9.62
N LEU A 56 -6.76 -3.93 9.48
CA LEU A 56 -7.87 -3.25 10.16
C LEU A 56 -8.22 -4.03 11.42
N ASP A 57 -8.02 -3.41 12.56
CA ASP A 57 -8.45 -3.92 13.85
C ASP A 57 -9.75 -3.22 14.26
N PRO A 58 -10.77 -3.94 14.78
CA PRO A 58 -12.05 -3.34 15.17
C PRO A 58 -11.95 -2.31 16.30
N GLU A 59 -10.96 -2.46 17.17
CA GLU A 59 -10.76 -1.63 18.36
C GLU A 59 -9.71 -0.53 18.12
N ASP A 60 -8.56 -0.94 17.54
CA ASP A 60 -7.41 -0.05 17.30
C ASP A 60 -7.51 0.75 15.98
N GLY A 61 -8.38 0.35 15.07
CA GLY A 61 -8.48 0.92 13.74
C GLY A 61 -7.45 0.39 12.75
N ILE A 62 -7.22 1.13 11.67
CA ILE A 62 -6.32 0.69 10.59
C ILE A 62 -4.85 0.97 10.93
N ARG A 63 -4.00 -0.01 10.57
CA ARG A 63 -2.55 0.12 10.59
C ARG A 63 -1.98 -0.17 9.21
N PHE A 64 -1.02 0.65 8.77
CA PHE A 64 -0.27 0.50 7.52
C PHE A 64 1.16 0.09 7.84
N ARG A 65 1.59 -1.09 7.38
CA ARG A 65 2.90 -1.66 7.75
C ARG A 65 3.19 -1.60 9.26
N GLY A 66 2.14 -1.78 10.08
CA GLY A 66 2.22 -1.75 11.55
C GLY A 66 2.04 -0.37 12.18
N TYR A 67 2.08 0.72 11.42
CA TYR A 67 1.91 2.08 11.93
C TYR A 67 0.43 2.51 11.90
N SER A 68 -0.02 3.16 12.95
CA SER A 68 -1.31 3.85 13.01
C SER A 68 -1.29 5.17 12.22
N ILE A 69 -2.46 5.71 11.90
CA ILE A 69 -2.57 7.01 11.22
C ILE A 69 -1.89 8.15 12.00
N PRO A 70 -2.09 8.30 13.33
CA PRO A 70 -1.38 9.32 14.09
C PRO A 70 0.15 9.18 14.03
N GLU A 71 0.68 7.96 14.16
CA GLU A 71 2.12 7.71 14.04
C GLU A 71 2.66 8.07 12.65
N LEU A 72 1.92 7.79 11.59
CA LEU A 72 2.32 8.15 10.23
C LEU A 72 2.27 9.66 10.00
N ARG A 73 1.32 10.37 10.62
CA ARG A 73 1.28 11.84 10.55
C ARG A 73 2.49 12.50 11.20
N GLU A 74 3.08 11.87 12.20
CA GLU A 74 4.29 12.36 12.85
C GLU A 74 5.57 12.00 12.09
N LYS A 75 5.66 10.75 11.60
CA LYS A 75 6.89 10.15 11.11
C LYS A 75 7.15 10.37 9.62
N LEU A 76 6.10 10.53 8.82
CA LEU A 76 6.27 10.71 7.38
C LEU A 76 6.70 12.14 7.02
N PRO A 77 7.55 12.30 5.98
CA PRO A 77 7.94 13.60 5.48
C PRO A 77 6.75 14.47 5.05
N LYS A 78 6.86 15.77 5.32
CA LYS A 78 5.85 16.78 5.05
C LYS A 78 6.36 17.80 4.06
N ALA A 79 5.45 18.50 3.37
CA ALA A 79 5.83 19.66 2.57
C ALA A 79 6.40 20.79 3.47
N PRO A 80 7.31 21.62 2.99
CA PRO A 80 7.80 22.78 3.73
C PRO A 80 6.63 23.65 4.22
N GLY A 81 6.51 23.83 5.55
CA GLY A 81 5.40 24.56 6.18
C GLY A 81 4.08 23.81 6.23
N GLY A 82 4.02 22.58 5.75
CA GLY A 82 2.84 21.72 5.82
C GLY A 82 2.67 21.03 7.18
N THR A 83 1.43 20.71 7.52
CA THR A 83 1.08 19.97 8.75
C THR A 83 0.86 18.49 8.47
N GLU A 84 0.47 18.14 7.26
CA GLU A 84 0.14 16.78 6.85
C GLU A 84 1.27 16.14 6.02
N PRO A 85 1.44 14.80 6.11
CA PRO A 85 2.40 14.06 5.30
C PRO A 85 2.09 14.13 3.80
N LEU A 86 3.15 14.04 3.01
CA LEU A 86 3.02 13.89 1.56
C LEU A 86 2.53 12.48 1.20
N PRO A 87 1.64 12.34 0.20
CA PRO A 87 1.10 11.04 -0.23
C PRO A 87 2.18 10.08 -0.75
N GLU A 88 3.27 10.59 -1.28
CA GLU A 88 4.44 9.84 -1.72
C GLU A 88 5.05 9.02 -0.58
N GLY A 89 5.00 9.55 0.64
CA GLY A 89 5.54 8.89 1.82
C GLY A 89 4.80 7.60 2.16
N ILE A 90 3.47 7.63 2.18
CA ILE A 90 2.67 6.41 2.43
C ILE A 90 2.79 5.43 1.27
N PHE A 91 2.84 5.92 0.02
CA PHE A 91 3.05 5.09 -1.16
C PHE A 91 4.36 4.31 -1.07
N TYR A 92 5.46 4.98 -0.73
CA TYR A 92 6.76 4.34 -0.52
C TYR A 92 6.69 3.27 0.58
N LEU A 93 6.15 3.63 1.75
CA LEU A 93 6.00 2.71 2.89
C LEU A 93 5.23 1.44 2.50
N MET A 94 4.13 1.57 1.75
CA MET A 94 3.31 0.43 1.35
C MET A 94 4.06 -0.52 0.41
N LEU A 95 4.90 0.00 -0.48
CA LEU A 95 5.68 -0.80 -1.43
C LEU A 95 6.91 -1.43 -0.79
N VAL A 96 7.69 -0.64 -0.07
CA VAL A 96 9.01 -1.05 0.45
C VAL A 96 8.90 -1.69 1.83
N GLY A 97 7.96 -1.25 2.67
CA GLY A 97 7.77 -1.73 4.04
C GLY A 97 8.56 -0.95 5.09
N GLU A 98 9.38 0.02 4.68
CA GLU A 98 10.18 0.89 5.54
C GLU A 98 9.71 2.35 5.45
N LEU A 99 9.93 3.13 6.52
CA LEU A 99 9.64 4.56 6.49
C LEU A 99 10.59 5.26 5.50
N PRO A 100 10.07 6.12 4.60
CA PRO A 100 10.90 6.84 3.65
C PRO A 100 11.69 7.98 4.32
N THR A 101 12.82 8.30 3.74
CA THR A 101 13.51 9.57 3.98
C THR A 101 12.88 10.70 3.16
N GLU A 102 13.24 11.96 3.43
CA GLU A 102 12.83 13.10 2.59
C GLU A 102 13.29 12.95 1.14
N GLU A 103 14.49 12.39 0.94
CA GLU A 103 15.04 12.12 -0.39
C GLU A 103 14.21 11.06 -1.14
N ASP A 104 13.77 9.99 -0.47
CA ASP A 104 12.91 8.97 -1.06
C ASP A 104 11.57 9.55 -1.52
N VAL A 105 10.95 10.39 -0.69
CA VAL A 105 9.70 11.08 -1.02
C VAL A 105 9.90 12.01 -2.22
N HIS A 106 10.99 12.78 -2.24
CA HIS A 106 11.32 13.65 -3.36
C HIS A 106 11.56 12.89 -4.66
N ASN A 107 12.22 11.73 -4.59
CA ASN A 107 12.43 10.84 -5.74
C ASN A 107 11.11 10.29 -6.28
N VAL A 108 10.17 9.91 -5.42
CA VAL A 108 8.82 9.48 -5.83
C VAL A 108 8.08 10.62 -6.53
N SER A 109 8.05 11.82 -5.94
CA SER A 109 7.44 13.01 -6.53
C SER A 109 8.00 13.32 -7.92
N ASN A 110 9.33 13.32 -8.07
CA ASN A 110 9.99 13.57 -9.35
C ASN A 110 9.62 12.49 -10.39
N ASN A 111 9.50 11.24 -9.97
CA ASN A 111 9.10 10.16 -10.86
C ASN A 111 7.66 10.32 -11.34
N TRP A 112 6.75 10.69 -10.45
CA TRP A 112 5.35 10.95 -10.81
C TRP A 112 5.24 12.14 -11.77
N ALA A 113 5.95 13.24 -11.48
CA ALA A 113 5.98 14.41 -12.36
C ALA A 113 6.57 14.12 -13.76
N ARG A 114 7.52 13.19 -13.87
CA ARG A 114 8.11 12.78 -15.16
C ARG A 114 7.27 11.75 -15.92
N SER A 115 6.35 11.07 -15.23
CA SER A 115 5.46 10.07 -15.84
C SER A 115 4.28 10.69 -16.57
N ASP A 116 4.32 11.99 -16.82
CA ASP A 116 3.30 12.87 -17.38
C ASP A 116 2.93 12.59 -18.85
N ILE A 117 2.72 11.31 -19.18
CA ILE A 117 2.00 10.97 -20.39
C ILE A 117 0.52 10.81 -20.01
N VAL A 118 -0.13 11.93 -19.72
CA VAL A 118 -1.59 11.95 -19.66
C VAL A 118 -2.09 11.81 -21.10
N HIS A 119 -2.68 10.68 -21.43
CA HIS A 119 -3.26 10.46 -22.74
C HIS A 119 -4.33 11.54 -22.99
N LYS A 120 -4.41 12.03 -24.23
CA LYS A 120 -5.43 13.02 -24.64
C LYS A 120 -6.84 12.62 -24.21
N HIS A 121 -7.15 11.32 -24.24
CA HIS A 121 -8.42 10.77 -23.76
C HIS A 121 -8.67 11.08 -22.27
N ASP A 122 -7.66 10.98 -21.43
CA ASP A 122 -7.79 11.21 -19.98
C ASP A 122 -7.98 12.70 -19.68
N LEU A 123 -7.32 13.57 -20.44
CA LEU A 123 -7.54 15.02 -20.40
C LEU A 123 -8.98 15.38 -20.84
N ASP A 124 -9.49 14.75 -21.91
CA ASP A 124 -10.85 14.96 -22.40
C ASP A 124 -11.90 14.52 -21.35
N VAL A 125 -11.63 13.43 -20.62
CA VAL A 125 -12.48 12.96 -19.50
C VAL A 125 -12.43 13.94 -18.33
N LEU A 126 -11.26 14.40 -17.91
CA LEU A 126 -11.09 15.38 -16.85
C LEU A 126 -11.77 16.71 -17.16
N HIS A 127 -11.65 17.20 -18.40
CA HIS A 127 -12.35 18.42 -18.86
C HIS A 127 -13.87 18.26 -18.82
N LYS A 128 -14.39 17.09 -19.18
CA LYS A 128 -15.84 16.80 -19.10
C LYS A 128 -16.33 16.77 -17.67
N ILE A 129 -15.58 16.17 -16.75
CA ILE A 129 -15.94 16.11 -15.32
C ILE A 129 -15.95 17.52 -14.71
N HIS A 130 -14.98 18.37 -15.07
CA HIS A 130 -14.89 19.74 -14.56
C HIS A 130 -16.00 20.66 -15.12
N SER A 131 -16.62 20.30 -16.24
CA SER A 131 -17.73 21.06 -16.84
C SER A 131 -19.11 20.74 -16.25
N TYR A 132 -19.23 19.74 -15.37
CA TYR A 132 -20.49 19.49 -14.66
C TYR A 132 -20.60 20.46 -13.46
N PRO A 133 -21.64 21.32 -13.42
CA PRO A 133 -21.90 22.13 -12.24
C PRO A 133 -22.18 21.20 -11.06
N CYS A 134 -21.44 21.39 -9.98
CA CYS A 134 -21.73 20.74 -8.70
C CYS A 134 -23.13 21.17 -8.24
N PRO A 135 -24.04 20.24 -7.90
CA PRO A 135 -25.36 20.59 -7.42
C PRO A 135 -25.35 21.38 -6.12
#